data_46d02e67358fc3d552822097c73e6c72
#
_entry.id   46d02e67358fc3d552822097c73e6c72
#
_cell.length_a   1.000
_cell.length_b   1.000
_cell.length_c   1.000
_cell.angle_alpha   90.00
_cell.angle_beta   90.00
_cell.angle_gamma   90.00
#
_symmetry.space_group_name_H-M   'P 1'
#
loop_
_entity.id
_entity.type
_entity.pdbx_description
1 polymer ?
#
loop_
_entity_poly.entity_id
_entity_poly.type
_entity_poly.pdbx_seq_one_letter_code
_entity_poly.pdbx_strand_id
1 'polypeptide(L)'
;MRIVVKVGTSTLTHESGRINIRRIETLCKVLSDIKNAGHELILVSSGAIGLGVGKLNLKDKPEDMPTKQAAAAIGQCELMYLYDKKFLEYNHIVAQILITGADFENETSSNNIRNTIDRLLELNVMPVVNEN
;
A
#
# COMPACT_ATOMS: atom_id res chain seq x y z
N MET A 1 10.88 -11.44 14.01
CA MET A 1 11.67 -10.63 13.07
C MET A 1 10.77 -9.55 12.49
N ARG A 2 11.30 -8.38 12.23
CA ARG A 2 10.56 -7.31 11.54
C ARG A 2 10.93 -7.33 10.06
N ILE A 3 9.93 -7.50 9.20
CA ILE A 3 10.13 -7.67 7.76
C ILE A 3 9.42 -6.54 7.02
N VAL A 4 10.13 -5.89 6.10
CA VAL A 4 9.56 -4.88 5.20
C VAL A 4 9.49 -5.47 3.81
N VAL A 5 8.31 -5.48 3.23
CA VAL A 5 8.07 -5.98 1.87
C VAL A 5 7.64 -4.82 0.99
N LYS A 6 8.34 -4.58 -0.09
CA LYS A 6 8.01 -3.56 -1.07
C LYS A 6 7.37 -4.18 -2.30
N VAL A 7 6.24 -3.63 -2.73
CA VAL A 7 5.48 -4.10 -3.88
C VAL A 7 5.28 -2.95 -4.86
N GLY A 8 5.70 -3.15 -6.09
CA GLY A 8 5.55 -2.16 -7.15
C GLY A 8 4.28 -2.36 -7.97
N THR A 9 3.98 -1.38 -8.82
CA THR A 9 2.79 -1.36 -9.69
C THR A 9 2.72 -2.59 -10.59
N SER A 10 3.84 -2.98 -11.20
CA SER A 10 3.88 -4.10 -12.13
C SER A 10 3.50 -5.44 -11.49
N THR A 11 3.68 -5.56 -10.18
CA THR A 11 3.28 -6.74 -9.43
C THR A 11 1.76 -6.78 -9.25
N LEU A 12 1.13 -5.62 -9.12
CA LEU A 12 -0.29 -5.50 -8.76
C LEU A 12 -1.22 -5.37 -9.95
N THR A 13 -0.69 -5.09 -11.14
CA THR A 13 -1.51 -4.81 -12.31
C THR A 13 -1.19 -5.72 -13.49
N HIS A 14 -2.18 -5.88 -14.37
CA HIS A 14 -1.98 -6.42 -15.72
C HIS A 14 -1.32 -5.36 -16.60
N GLU A 15 -0.85 -5.74 -17.79
CA GLU A 15 -0.32 -4.80 -18.78
C GLU A 15 -1.33 -3.71 -19.15
N SER A 16 -2.63 -4.00 -19.09
CA SER A 16 -3.71 -3.05 -19.33
C SER A 16 -3.81 -1.95 -18.28
N GLY A 17 -3.08 -2.05 -17.18
CA GLY A 17 -3.20 -1.14 -16.04
C GLY A 17 -4.29 -1.52 -15.04
N ARG A 18 -5.10 -2.52 -15.37
CA ARG A 18 -6.13 -3.01 -14.46
C ARG A 18 -5.52 -3.88 -13.39
N ILE A 19 -6.16 -3.89 -12.22
CA ILE A 19 -5.66 -4.64 -11.07
C ILE A 19 -5.67 -6.14 -11.34
N ASN A 20 -4.59 -6.80 -10.94
CA ASN A 20 -4.49 -8.25 -11.04
C ASN A 20 -4.89 -8.86 -9.69
N ILE A 21 -6.16 -9.20 -9.54
CA ILE A 21 -6.74 -9.68 -8.29
C ILE A 21 -6.05 -10.97 -7.84
N ARG A 22 -5.74 -11.88 -8.77
CA ARG A 22 -5.07 -13.14 -8.42
C ARG A 22 -3.71 -12.89 -7.76
N ARG A 23 -2.94 -11.95 -8.27
CA ARG A 23 -1.64 -11.60 -7.67
C ARG A 23 -1.79 -10.96 -6.30
N ILE A 24 -2.80 -10.12 -6.13
CA ILE A 24 -3.10 -9.53 -4.81
C ILE A 24 -3.51 -10.61 -3.83
N GLU A 25 -4.36 -11.54 -4.23
CA GLU A 25 -4.75 -12.66 -3.38
C GLU A 25 -3.55 -13.51 -2.96
N THR A 26 -2.67 -13.84 -3.91
CA THR A 26 -1.45 -14.60 -3.62
C THR A 26 -0.54 -13.85 -2.67
N LEU A 27 -0.34 -12.54 -2.92
CA LEU A 27 0.48 -11.70 -2.07
C LEU A 27 -0.06 -11.67 -0.64
N CYS A 28 -1.36 -11.40 -0.47
CA CYS A 28 -1.98 -11.32 0.84
C CYS A 28 -1.92 -12.67 1.58
N LYS A 29 -2.09 -13.76 0.86
CA LYS A 29 -1.95 -15.10 1.42
C LYS A 29 -0.55 -15.35 1.96
N VAL A 30 0.48 -15.09 1.14
CA VAL A 30 1.87 -15.29 1.53
C VAL A 30 2.26 -14.39 2.71
N LEU A 31 1.88 -13.12 2.66
CA LEU A 31 2.17 -12.18 3.74
C LEU A 31 1.45 -12.57 5.04
N SER A 32 0.24 -13.08 4.94
CA SER A 32 -0.51 -13.57 6.10
C SER A 32 0.17 -14.79 6.72
N ASP A 33 0.71 -15.68 5.91
CA ASP A 33 1.46 -16.84 6.40
C ASP A 33 2.72 -16.39 7.17
N ILE A 34 3.44 -15.39 6.64
CA ILE A 34 4.62 -14.83 7.31
C ILE A 34 4.23 -14.20 8.65
N LYS A 35 3.15 -13.43 8.66
CA LYS A 35 2.67 -12.79 9.89
C LYS A 35 2.23 -13.83 10.92
N ASN A 36 1.55 -14.88 10.48
CA ASN A 36 1.12 -15.97 11.36
C ASN A 36 2.28 -16.79 11.92
N ALA A 37 3.44 -16.75 11.29
CA ALA A 37 4.66 -17.36 11.81
C ALA A 37 5.31 -16.55 12.94
N GLY A 38 4.72 -15.42 13.33
CA GLY A 38 5.16 -14.59 14.44
C GLY A 38 6.02 -13.40 14.07
N HIS A 39 6.10 -13.08 12.80
CA HIS A 39 6.88 -11.93 12.33
C HIS A 39 6.04 -10.64 12.31
N GLU A 40 6.70 -9.50 12.58
CA GLU A 40 6.12 -8.19 12.33
C GLU A 40 6.31 -7.86 10.85
N LEU A 41 5.26 -7.34 10.21
CA LEU A 41 5.28 -7.11 8.77
C LEU A 41 4.85 -5.67 8.46
N ILE A 42 5.65 -5.01 7.62
CA ILE A 42 5.34 -3.69 7.07
C ILE A 42 5.28 -3.84 5.54
N LEU A 43 4.17 -3.46 4.95
CA LEU A 43 4.00 -3.51 3.50
C LEU A 43 4.18 -2.11 2.93
N VAL A 44 5.14 -1.94 2.03
CA VAL A 44 5.33 -0.71 1.28
C VAL A 44 4.77 -0.94 -0.12
N SER A 45 3.70 -0.24 -0.45
CA SER A 45 3.00 -0.42 -1.71
C SER A 45 3.02 0.85 -2.53
N SER A 46 3.43 0.74 -3.79
CA SER A 46 3.39 1.84 -4.75
C SER A 46 2.33 1.55 -5.80
N GLY A 47 2.14 2.48 -6.74
CA GLY A 47 1.30 2.23 -7.90
C GLY A 47 -0.12 2.77 -7.84
N ALA A 48 -0.41 3.63 -6.85
CA ALA A 48 -1.74 4.24 -6.77
C ALA A 48 -2.12 5.01 -8.04
N ILE A 49 -1.18 5.76 -8.61
CA ILE A 49 -1.43 6.50 -9.86
C ILE A 49 -1.78 5.53 -11.00
N GLY A 50 -0.98 4.48 -11.16
CA GLY A 50 -1.23 3.47 -12.20
C GLY A 50 -2.58 2.80 -12.09
N LEU A 51 -2.99 2.47 -10.87
CA LEU A 51 -4.32 1.89 -10.62
C LEU A 51 -5.43 2.87 -10.95
N GLY A 52 -5.26 4.15 -10.60
CA GLY A 52 -6.22 5.20 -10.94
C GLY A 52 -6.33 5.41 -12.44
N VAL A 53 -5.22 5.43 -13.15
CA VAL A 53 -5.18 5.53 -14.61
C VAL A 53 -5.94 4.37 -15.25
N GLY A 54 -5.71 3.14 -14.77
CA GLY A 54 -6.41 1.97 -15.27
C GLY A 54 -7.90 2.02 -14.98
N LYS A 55 -8.30 2.43 -13.78
CA LYS A 55 -9.70 2.51 -13.38
C LYS A 55 -10.46 3.59 -14.17
N LEU A 56 -9.79 4.70 -14.47
CA LEU A 56 -10.37 5.78 -15.28
C LEU A 56 -10.32 5.52 -16.78
N ASN A 57 -9.68 4.44 -17.21
CA ASN A 57 -9.48 4.10 -18.62
C ASN A 57 -8.77 5.21 -19.41
N LEU A 58 -7.80 5.86 -18.79
CA LEU A 58 -7.01 6.88 -19.49
C LEU A 58 -6.08 6.19 -20.49
N LYS A 59 -5.98 6.76 -21.71
CA LYS A 59 -5.15 6.18 -22.76
C LYS A 59 -3.67 6.30 -22.48
N ASP A 60 -3.28 7.45 -21.94
CA ASP A 60 -1.89 7.77 -21.68
C ASP A 60 -1.70 8.11 -20.21
N LYS A 61 -0.46 7.97 -19.75
CA LYS A 61 -0.08 8.40 -18.42
C LYS A 61 -0.24 9.92 -18.30
N PRO A 62 -0.95 10.43 -17.28
CA PRO A 62 -1.17 11.86 -17.15
C PRO A 62 0.15 12.61 -16.91
N GLU A 63 0.29 13.78 -17.54
CA GLU A 63 1.45 14.63 -17.37
C GLU A 63 1.19 15.77 -16.39
N ASP A 64 -0.06 16.24 -16.32
CA ASP A 64 -0.44 17.35 -15.45
C ASP A 64 -0.65 16.87 -14.00
N MET A 65 -0.28 17.72 -13.07
CA MET A 65 -0.35 17.41 -11.65
C MET A 65 -1.78 17.12 -11.16
N PRO A 66 -2.80 17.91 -11.51
CA PRO A 66 -4.15 17.62 -11.06
C PRO A 66 -4.66 16.24 -11.46
N THR A 67 -4.37 15.79 -12.68
CA THR A 67 -4.78 14.47 -13.15
C THR A 67 -4.01 13.36 -12.44
N LYS A 68 -2.70 13.56 -12.21
CA LYS A 68 -1.89 12.61 -11.43
C LYS A 68 -2.42 12.47 -10.01
N GLN A 69 -2.75 13.58 -9.36
CA GLN A 69 -3.29 13.58 -8.01
C GLN A 69 -4.66 12.93 -7.94
N ALA A 70 -5.52 13.19 -8.93
CA ALA A 70 -6.83 12.55 -9.01
C ALA A 70 -6.69 11.04 -9.21
N ALA A 71 -5.82 10.61 -10.12
CA ALA A 71 -5.55 9.19 -10.35
C ALA A 71 -4.99 8.51 -9.09
N ALA A 72 -4.06 9.18 -8.40
CA ALA A 72 -3.50 8.65 -7.15
C ALA A 72 -4.58 8.49 -6.07
N ALA A 73 -5.48 9.46 -5.92
CA ALA A 73 -6.56 9.39 -4.95
C ALA A 73 -7.52 8.22 -5.24
N ILE A 74 -7.88 8.04 -6.50
CA ILE A 74 -8.74 6.94 -6.93
C ILE A 74 -8.05 5.59 -6.72
N GLY A 75 -6.80 5.48 -7.16
CA GLY A 75 -6.02 4.25 -7.06
C GLY A 75 -5.71 3.87 -5.62
N GLN A 76 -5.40 4.84 -4.77
CA GLN A 76 -5.12 4.59 -3.36
C GLN A 76 -6.37 4.07 -2.63
N CYS A 77 -7.53 4.63 -2.93
CA CYS A 77 -8.80 4.17 -2.37
C CYS A 77 -9.05 2.69 -2.74
N GLU A 78 -8.89 2.34 -4.00
CA GLU A 78 -9.07 0.97 -4.47
C GLU A 78 -8.05 0.02 -3.85
N LEU A 79 -6.80 0.43 -3.80
CA LEU A 79 -5.71 -0.39 -3.28
C LEU A 79 -5.93 -0.72 -1.80
N MET A 80 -6.25 0.28 -0.99
CA MET A 80 -6.50 0.07 0.44
C MET A 80 -7.75 -0.76 0.69
N TYR A 81 -8.80 -0.57 -0.12
CA TYR A 81 -9.99 -1.40 -0.03
C TYR A 81 -9.65 -2.88 -0.26
N LEU A 82 -8.85 -3.18 -1.27
CA LEU A 82 -8.47 -4.54 -1.58
C LEU A 82 -7.58 -5.16 -0.50
N TYR A 83 -6.60 -4.43 0.00
CA TYR A 83 -5.76 -4.92 1.10
C TYR A 83 -6.59 -5.18 2.34
N ASP A 84 -7.44 -4.24 2.73
CA ASP A 84 -8.29 -4.40 3.91
C ASP A 84 -9.17 -5.64 3.78
N LYS A 85 -9.84 -5.78 2.64
CA LYS A 85 -10.73 -6.92 2.37
C LYS A 85 -9.99 -8.25 2.37
N LYS A 86 -8.85 -8.31 1.68
CA LYS A 86 -8.12 -9.57 1.53
C LYS A 86 -7.42 -9.99 2.83
N PHE A 87 -6.81 -9.07 3.55
CA PHE A 87 -6.19 -9.41 4.82
C PHE A 87 -7.21 -9.75 5.90
N LEU A 88 -8.38 -9.14 5.85
CA LEU A 88 -9.45 -9.47 6.80
C LEU A 88 -9.88 -10.94 6.68
N GLU A 89 -9.82 -11.52 5.48
CA GLU A 89 -10.10 -12.94 5.28
C GLU A 89 -9.17 -13.85 6.09
N TYR A 90 -7.98 -13.35 6.44
CA TYR A 90 -7.00 -14.04 7.28
C TYR A 90 -6.94 -13.47 8.71
N ASN A 91 -7.95 -12.68 9.10
CA ASN A 91 -8.06 -12.06 10.41
C ASN A 91 -6.92 -11.08 10.73
N HIS A 92 -6.41 -10.40 9.72
CA HIS A 92 -5.40 -9.35 9.89
C HIS A 92 -6.01 -7.98 9.65
N ILE A 93 -5.60 -7.03 10.50
CA ILE A 93 -5.99 -5.62 10.40
C ILE A 93 -4.86 -4.87 9.71
N VAL A 94 -5.21 -4.01 8.76
CA VAL A 94 -4.25 -3.13 8.08
C VAL A 94 -4.52 -1.68 8.43
N ALA A 95 -3.48 -0.85 8.35
CA ALA A 95 -3.59 0.58 8.56
C ALA A 95 -2.82 1.31 7.46
N GLN A 96 -3.39 2.39 6.94
CA GLN A 96 -2.75 3.19 5.91
C GLN A 96 -1.80 4.20 6.53
N ILE A 97 -0.58 4.26 6.02
CA ILE A 97 0.41 5.28 6.34
C ILE A 97 0.82 5.96 5.03
N LEU A 98 0.61 7.28 4.95
CA LEU A 98 1.06 8.07 3.81
C LEU A 98 2.26 8.89 4.24
N ILE A 99 3.35 8.77 3.47
CA ILE A 99 4.62 9.44 3.75
C ILE A 99 4.99 10.32 2.57
N THR A 100 5.50 11.51 2.85
CA THR A 100 6.06 12.41 1.84
C THR A 100 7.57 12.51 2.02
N GLY A 101 8.29 12.99 0.99
CA GLY A 101 9.72 13.25 1.10
C GLY A 101 10.05 14.24 2.22
N ALA A 102 9.17 15.22 2.44
CA ALA A 102 9.33 16.21 3.51
C ALA A 102 9.30 15.58 4.91
N ASP A 103 8.60 14.47 5.10
CA ASP A 103 8.54 13.78 6.39
C ASP A 103 9.90 13.23 6.80
N PHE A 104 10.72 12.82 5.84
CA PHE A 104 12.08 12.31 6.11
C PHE A 104 13.04 13.42 6.49
N GLU A 105 12.79 14.66 6.03
CA GLU A 105 13.62 15.82 6.32
C GLU A 105 13.25 16.49 7.64
N ASN A 106 12.04 16.23 8.13
CA ASN A 106 11.52 16.80 9.38
C ASN A 106 11.62 15.77 10.51
N GLU A 107 12.47 16.03 11.49
CA GLU A 107 12.71 15.11 12.61
C GLU A 107 11.44 14.81 13.40
N THR A 108 10.60 15.82 13.65
CA THR A 108 9.35 15.64 14.39
C THR A 108 8.39 14.74 13.63
N SER A 109 8.18 14.99 12.32
CA SER A 109 7.33 14.17 11.47
C SER A 109 7.85 12.74 11.35
N SER A 110 9.15 12.59 11.18
CA SER A 110 9.79 11.28 11.08
C SER A 110 9.60 10.47 12.36
N ASN A 111 9.79 11.09 13.52
CA ASN A 111 9.58 10.44 14.81
C ASN A 111 8.12 10.06 15.04
N ASN A 112 7.18 10.91 14.64
CA ASN A 112 5.76 10.64 14.78
C ASN A 112 5.35 9.44 13.92
N ILE A 113 5.84 9.36 12.69
CA ILE A 113 5.58 8.23 11.80
C ILE A 113 6.16 6.95 12.39
N ARG A 114 7.40 6.99 12.88
CA ARG A 114 8.05 5.84 13.51
C ARG A 114 7.24 5.35 14.71
N ASN A 115 6.84 6.27 15.57
CA ASN A 115 6.06 5.93 16.77
C ASN A 115 4.71 5.31 16.40
N THR A 116 4.06 5.82 15.35
CA THR A 116 2.80 5.28 14.86
C THR A 116 2.99 3.86 14.32
N ILE A 117 4.03 3.64 13.51
CA ILE A 117 4.33 2.31 12.97
C ILE A 117 4.63 1.33 14.10
N ASP A 118 5.48 1.72 15.05
CA ASP A 118 5.82 0.87 16.19
C ASP A 118 4.57 0.50 16.99
N ARG A 119 3.68 1.48 17.23
CA ARG A 119 2.43 1.22 17.96
C ARG A 119 1.49 0.29 17.21
N LEU A 120 1.37 0.45 15.88
CA LEU A 120 0.57 -0.43 15.05
C LEU A 120 1.08 -1.87 15.14
N LEU A 121 2.39 -2.06 15.08
CA LEU A 121 2.99 -3.38 15.19
C LEU A 121 2.75 -4.00 16.57
N GLU A 122 2.84 -3.20 17.64
CA GLU A 122 2.51 -3.65 19.00
C GLU A 122 1.05 -4.09 19.10
N LEU A 123 0.15 -3.42 18.39
CA LEU A 123 -1.27 -3.75 18.34
C LEU A 123 -1.59 -4.91 17.38
N ASN A 124 -0.56 -5.52 16.81
CA ASN A 124 -0.68 -6.59 15.83
C ASN A 124 -1.41 -6.16 14.54
N VAL A 125 -1.19 -4.92 14.14
CA VAL A 125 -1.73 -4.34 12.92
C VAL A 125 -0.62 -4.23 11.90
N MET A 126 -0.91 -4.49 10.63
CA MET A 126 0.07 -4.37 9.55
C MET A 126 0.00 -2.98 8.92
N PRO A 127 1.04 -2.17 9.05
CA PRO A 127 1.10 -0.89 8.33
C PRO A 127 1.26 -1.13 6.83
N VAL A 128 0.47 -0.42 6.04
CA VAL A 128 0.60 -0.35 4.59
C VAL A 128 1.04 1.06 4.25
N VAL A 129 2.27 1.20 3.82
CA VAL A 129 2.93 2.48 3.61
C VAL A 129 2.95 2.83 2.13
N ASN A 130 2.54 4.03 1.79
CA ASN A 130 2.64 4.55 0.43
C ASN A 130 3.10 6.00 0.46
N GLU A 131 3.74 6.40 -0.61
CA GLU A 131 4.13 7.79 -0.80
C GLU A 131 2.92 8.61 -1.25
N ASN A 132 2.73 9.71 -0.58
CA ASN A 132 1.64 10.64 -0.90
C ASN A 132 2.10 11.71 -1.91
#